data_39ce2a0c3695b95e3f8b776465ac348b
#
_entry.id   39ce2a0c3695b95e3f8b776465ac348b
#
_cell.length_a   1.000
_cell.length_b   1.000
_cell.length_c   1.000
_cell.angle_alpha   90.00
_cell.angle_beta   90.00
_cell.angle_gamma   90.00
#
_symmetry.space_group_name_H-M   'P 1'
#
loop_
_entity.id
_entity.type
_entity.pdbx_description
1 polymer ?
#
loop_
_entity_poly.entity_id
_entity_poly.type
_entity_poly.pdbx_seq_one_letter_code
_entity_poly.pdbx_strand_id
1 'polypeptide(L)'
;MIELKHVCKAYDKGVQTINDLNLRIEDGEFVFIVGTSGAGKTTLFKLLLKETEATSGSIIVGGVDIGRMKRRHIPRYRRRFGVVFQDFRLLKDRNVYENVAFAQRVVMTPMREMRKRVPEVLGLVGLSAKYKAYPRQLSGGEQQRVAIARALVNRPQILLADEPTGNMDPENAWHIMELLQKINEMGTTVVVVTHSQEIVEKMQKRVITMKRGVMVSDEKRGEHHED
;
A
#
# COMPACT_ATOMS: atom_id res chain seq x y z
N MET A 1 -2.55 10.17 9.06
CA MET A 1 -3.84 9.68 9.60
C MET A 1 -4.82 9.45 8.46
N ILE A 2 -5.49 8.31 8.48
CA ILE A 2 -6.62 7.96 7.60
C ILE A 2 -7.84 7.81 8.51
N GLU A 3 -8.95 8.45 8.20
CA GLU A 3 -10.18 8.35 8.98
C GLU A 3 -11.39 8.17 8.04
N LEU A 4 -12.16 7.13 8.27
CA LEU A 4 -13.43 6.85 7.60
C LEU A 4 -14.56 6.97 8.61
N LYS A 5 -15.61 7.72 8.28
CA LYS A 5 -16.79 7.92 9.14
C LYS A 5 -18.05 7.56 8.37
N HIS A 6 -18.75 6.51 8.82
CA HIS A 6 -19.99 6.03 8.24
C HIS A 6 -19.94 5.83 6.73
N VAL A 7 -18.79 5.30 6.24
CA VAL A 7 -18.54 5.16 4.80
C VAL A 7 -19.32 3.98 4.24
N CYS A 8 -20.13 4.27 3.24
CA CYS A 8 -20.80 3.25 2.43
C CYS A 8 -20.36 3.35 0.97
N LYS A 9 -20.29 2.20 0.29
CA LYS A 9 -20.06 2.11 -1.15
C LYS A 9 -20.96 1.06 -1.77
N ALA A 10 -21.87 1.50 -2.64
CA ALA A 10 -22.59 0.65 -3.55
C ALA A 10 -22.10 0.88 -4.98
N TYR A 11 -21.98 -0.19 -5.77
CA TYR A 11 -21.79 -0.13 -7.22
C TYR A 11 -23.15 -0.25 -7.92
N ASP A 12 -23.17 -0.05 -9.23
CA ASP A 12 -24.38 -0.19 -10.05
C ASP A 12 -25.07 -1.54 -9.77
N LYS A 13 -26.42 -1.52 -9.74
CA LYS A 13 -27.32 -2.63 -9.36
C LYS A 13 -27.48 -2.86 -7.85
N GLY A 14 -27.13 -1.89 -6.99
CA GLY A 14 -27.43 -1.96 -5.54
C GLY A 14 -26.56 -2.95 -4.74
N VAL A 15 -25.51 -3.52 -5.34
CA VAL A 15 -24.57 -4.37 -4.61
C VAL A 15 -23.72 -3.50 -3.67
N GLN A 16 -24.04 -3.54 -2.39
CA GLN A 16 -23.31 -2.82 -1.35
C GLN A 16 -22.00 -3.55 -1.06
N THR A 17 -20.89 -2.88 -1.31
CA THR A 17 -19.54 -3.46 -1.16
C THR A 17 -18.85 -2.99 0.11
N ILE A 18 -19.19 -1.80 0.59
CA ILE A 18 -18.80 -1.25 1.91
C ILE A 18 -20.07 -0.76 2.59
N ASN A 19 -20.24 -1.09 3.86
CA ASN A 19 -21.44 -0.78 4.63
C ASN A 19 -21.05 -0.23 6.00
N ASP A 20 -21.34 1.04 6.23
CA ASP A 20 -21.11 1.76 7.49
C ASP A 20 -19.70 1.56 8.08
N LEU A 21 -18.69 1.64 7.21
CA LEU A 21 -17.31 1.44 7.64
C LEU A 21 -16.80 2.65 8.42
N ASN A 22 -16.46 2.40 9.68
CA ASN A 22 -15.79 3.33 10.56
C ASN A 22 -14.39 2.80 10.85
N LEU A 23 -13.33 3.58 10.51
CA LEU A 23 -11.95 3.14 10.60
C LEU A 23 -11.05 4.34 10.83
N ARG A 24 -10.08 4.20 11.72
CA ARG A 24 -9.02 5.19 11.94
C ARG A 24 -7.66 4.51 11.96
N ILE A 25 -6.73 5.00 11.14
CA ILE A 25 -5.33 4.58 11.09
C ILE A 25 -4.47 5.82 11.34
N GLU A 26 -3.60 5.75 12.34
CA GLU A 26 -2.73 6.86 12.69
C GLU A 26 -1.51 6.95 11.77
N ASP A 27 -0.83 8.10 11.77
CA ASP A 27 0.41 8.25 11.03
C ASP A 27 1.51 7.35 11.65
N GLY A 28 2.26 6.66 10.80
CA GLY A 28 3.31 5.72 11.21
C GLY A 28 2.81 4.35 11.67
N GLU A 29 1.51 4.07 11.65
CA GLU A 29 0.97 2.76 12.00
C GLU A 29 1.29 1.71 10.92
N PHE A 30 1.49 0.46 11.36
CA PHE A 30 1.47 -0.73 10.50
C PHE A 30 0.17 -1.51 10.75
N VAL A 31 -0.66 -1.65 9.73
CA VAL A 31 -1.99 -2.25 9.85
C VAL A 31 -2.19 -3.33 8.80
N PHE A 32 -2.65 -4.50 9.24
CA PHE A 32 -3.19 -5.52 8.36
C PHE A 32 -4.68 -5.35 8.17
N ILE A 33 -5.15 -5.51 6.93
CA ILE A 33 -6.57 -5.63 6.60
C ILE A 33 -6.79 -7.02 6.05
N VAL A 34 -7.50 -7.85 6.82
CA VAL A 34 -7.77 -9.24 6.48
C VAL A 34 -9.26 -9.45 6.19
N GLY A 35 -9.60 -10.55 5.55
CA GLY A 35 -10.97 -10.92 5.24
C GLY A 35 -11.07 -11.78 3.97
N THR A 36 -12.21 -12.44 3.81
CA THR A 36 -12.48 -13.30 2.64
C THR A 36 -12.49 -12.52 1.33
N SER A 37 -12.44 -13.23 0.20
CA SER A 37 -12.68 -12.61 -1.11
C SER A 37 -14.04 -11.92 -1.11
N GLY A 38 -14.13 -10.74 -1.72
CA GLY A 38 -15.36 -9.94 -1.73
C GLY A 38 -15.65 -9.19 -0.42
N ALA A 39 -14.81 -9.24 0.61
CA ALA A 39 -15.02 -8.51 1.86
C ALA A 39 -14.96 -6.98 1.74
N GLY A 40 -14.59 -6.41 0.57
CA GLY A 40 -14.51 -4.97 0.36
C GLY A 40 -13.10 -4.38 0.41
N LYS A 41 -12.06 -5.17 0.65
CA LYS A 41 -10.67 -4.72 0.81
C LYS A 41 -10.15 -3.91 -0.38
N THR A 42 -10.30 -4.42 -1.60
CA THR A 42 -9.91 -3.71 -2.83
C THR A 42 -10.74 -2.45 -3.05
N THR A 43 -12.03 -2.46 -2.67
CA THR A 43 -12.88 -1.27 -2.74
C THR A 43 -12.41 -0.20 -1.76
N LEU A 44 -11.98 -0.58 -0.56
CA LEU A 44 -11.38 0.35 0.40
C LEU A 44 -10.12 1.03 -0.19
N PHE A 45 -9.22 0.27 -0.82
CA PHE A 45 -8.05 0.86 -1.50
C PHE A 45 -8.44 1.82 -2.62
N LYS A 46 -9.44 1.46 -3.44
CA LYS A 46 -9.96 2.34 -4.51
C LYS A 46 -10.57 3.63 -3.95
N LEU A 47 -11.24 3.56 -2.81
CA LEU A 47 -11.77 4.74 -2.12
C LEU A 47 -10.63 5.64 -1.62
N LEU A 48 -9.63 5.06 -0.94
CA LEU A 48 -8.46 5.80 -0.43
C LEU A 48 -7.67 6.46 -1.56
N LEU A 49 -7.52 5.79 -2.71
CA LEU A 49 -6.84 6.34 -3.89
C LEU A 49 -7.72 7.28 -4.72
N LYS A 50 -8.99 7.52 -4.30
CA LYS A 50 -9.95 8.31 -5.06
C LYS A 50 -10.14 7.80 -6.49
N GLU A 51 -10.08 6.48 -6.68
CA GLU A 51 -10.42 5.81 -7.95
C GLU A 51 -11.93 5.62 -8.08
N THR A 52 -12.63 5.57 -6.95
CA THR A 52 -14.08 5.56 -6.85
C THR A 52 -14.54 6.49 -5.72
N GLU A 53 -15.79 6.94 -5.77
CA GLU A 53 -16.41 7.79 -4.76
C GLU A 53 -17.17 6.94 -3.74
N ALA A 54 -17.19 7.36 -2.47
CA ALA A 54 -18.12 6.82 -1.50
C ALA A 54 -19.56 7.19 -1.88
N THR A 55 -20.51 6.30 -1.60
CA THR A 55 -21.94 6.59 -1.78
C THR A 55 -22.45 7.50 -0.66
N SER A 56 -21.95 7.31 0.56
CA SER A 56 -22.20 8.15 1.72
C SER A 56 -21.04 8.08 2.71
N GLY A 57 -21.08 8.92 3.75
CA GLY A 57 -20.02 9.04 4.74
C GLY A 57 -18.90 9.99 4.30
N SER A 58 -17.84 10.06 5.10
CA SER A 58 -16.69 10.92 4.84
C SER A 58 -15.37 10.14 4.97
N ILE A 59 -14.40 10.49 4.12
CA ILE A 59 -13.05 9.92 4.14
C ILE A 59 -12.06 11.08 4.26
N ILE A 60 -11.30 11.08 5.34
CA ILE A 60 -10.31 12.11 5.66
C ILE A 60 -8.92 11.47 5.61
N VAL A 61 -8.01 12.03 4.81
CA VAL A 61 -6.62 11.56 4.70
C VAL A 61 -5.67 12.74 4.90
N GLY A 62 -4.82 12.66 5.93
CA GLY A 62 -3.91 13.73 6.29
C GLY A 62 -4.63 15.07 6.51
N GLY A 63 -5.78 15.05 7.21
CA GLY A 63 -6.61 16.20 7.50
C GLY A 63 -7.46 16.75 6.33
N VAL A 64 -7.43 16.09 5.15
CA VAL A 64 -8.18 16.52 3.97
C VAL A 64 -9.37 15.59 3.72
N ASP A 65 -10.59 16.13 3.69
CA ASP A 65 -11.78 15.40 3.22
C ASP A 65 -11.69 15.19 1.71
N ILE A 66 -11.43 13.93 1.32
CA ILE A 66 -11.28 13.57 -0.09
C ILE A 66 -12.61 13.48 -0.84
N GLY A 67 -13.75 13.36 -0.13
CA GLY A 67 -15.09 13.38 -0.72
C GLY A 67 -15.33 14.67 -1.50
N ARG A 68 -14.89 15.80 -0.96
CA ARG A 68 -15.07 17.15 -1.53
C ARG A 68 -13.93 17.57 -2.46
N MET A 69 -12.96 16.70 -2.73
CA MET A 69 -11.78 17.05 -3.52
C MET A 69 -12.09 17.25 -5.00
N LYS A 70 -11.73 18.41 -5.55
CA LYS A 70 -11.86 18.70 -6.99
C LYS A 70 -10.92 17.80 -7.81
N ARG A 71 -11.36 17.33 -8.99
CA ARG A 71 -10.59 16.42 -9.86
C ARG A 71 -9.16 16.86 -10.13
N ARG A 72 -8.91 18.16 -10.34
CA ARG A 72 -7.57 18.72 -10.57
C ARG A 72 -6.58 18.49 -9.43
N HIS A 73 -7.04 18.24 -8.21
CA HIS A 73 -6.19 18.01 -7.03
C HIS A 73 -5.88 16.54 -6.80
N ILE A 74 -6.62 15.60 -7.41
CA ILE A 74 -6.44 14.16 -7.24
C ILE A 74 -5.01 13.69 -7.60
N PRO A 75 -4.37 14.15 -8.70
CA PRO A 75 -3.00 13.72 -8.99
C PRO A 75 -2.00 14.10 -7.89
N ARG A 76 -2.13 15.29 -7.31
CA ARG A 76 -1.28 15.74 -6.19
C ARG A 76 -1.57 14.95 -4.92
N TYR A 77 -2.83 14.64 -4.65
CA TYR A 77 -3.25 13.83 -3.52
C TYR A 77 -2.66 12.42 -3.61
N ARG A 78 -2.75 11.76 -4.77
CA ARG A 78 -2.23 10.41 -5.00
C ARG A 78 -0.72 10.30 -4.80
N ARG A 79 0.05 11.39 -4.91
CA ARG A 79 1.50 11.41 -4.61
C ARG A 79 1.83 11.11 -3.15
N ARG A 80 0.84 11.21 -2.23
CA ARG A 80 1.00 10.84 -0.83
C ARG A 80 1.06 9.33 -0.63
N PHE A 81 0.65 8.56 -1.64
CA PHE A 81 0.59 7.10 -1.59
C PHE A 81 1.68 6.46 -2.43
N GLY A 82 2.31 5.42 -1.87
CA GLY A 82 2.92 4.36 -2.62
C GLY A 82 1.96 3.19 -2.72
N VAL A 83 1.90 2.53 -3.86
CA VAL A 83 1.02 1.36 -4.04
C VAL A 83 1.84 0.19 -4.56
N VAL A 84 1.69 -0.95 -3.88
CA VAL A 84 2.31 -2.23 -4.22
C VAL A 84 1.18 -3.22 -4.55
N PHE A 85 1.25 -3.85 -5.72
CA PHE A 85 0.26 -4.79 -6.19
C PHE A 85 0.80 -6.22 -6.17
N GLN A 86 -0.07 -7.20 -6.10
CA GLN A 86 0.27 -8.62 -6.17
C GLN A 86 0.97 -9.01 -7.49
N ASP A 87 0.56 -8.40 -8.62
CA ASP A 87 1.06 -8.68 -9.97
C ASP A 87 2.25 -7.78 -10.38
N PHE A 88 2.93 -7.15 -9.43
CA PHE A 88 4.09 -6.25 -9.56
C PHE A 88 3.89 -5.04 -10.48
N ARG A 89 3.15 -5.16 -11.55
CA ARG A 89 2.89 -4.13 -12.60
C ARG A 89 4.16 -3.43 -13.09
N LEU A 90 5.21 -4.20 -13.33
CA LEU A 90 6.45 -3.66 -13.86
C LEU A 90 6.35 -3.42 -15.37
N LEU A 91 7.03 -2.37 -15.83
CA LEU A 91 7.22 -2.07 -17.25
C LEU A 91 8.22 -3.08 -17.82
N LYS A 92 7.74 -4.03 -18.63
CA LYS A 92 8.52 -5.18 -19.10
C LYS A 92 9.66 -4.81 -20.05
N ASP A 93 9.53 -3.68 -20.76
CA ASP A 93 10.48 -3.08 -21.70
C ASP A 93 11.49 -2.12 -21.04
N ARG A 94 11.43 -1.99 -19.72
CA ARG A 94 12.27 -1.11 -18.91
C ARG A 94 13.07 -1.92 -17.90
N ASN A 95 14.32 -1.52 -17.68
CA ASN A 95 15.16 -2.11 -16.64
C ASN A 95 14.71 -1.67 -15.22
N VAL A 96 15.35 -2.23 -14.19
CA VAL A 96 15.05 -1.94 -12.77
C VAL A 96 15.14 -0.44 -12.46
N TYR A 97 16.24 0.22 -12.86
CA TYR A 97 16.42 1.66 -12.64
C TYR A 97 15.29 2.46 -13.30
N GLU A 98 14.98 2.16 -14.54
CA GLU A 98 13.94 2.87 -15.31
C GLU A 98 12.54 2.64 -14.75
N ASN A 99 12.23 1.45 -14.26
CA ASN A 99 10.97 1.15 -13.56
C ASN A 99 10.78 2.05 -12.34
N VAL A 100 11.81 2.20 -11.51
CA VAL A 100 11.76 3.05 -10.32
C VAL A 100 11.75 4.54 -10.71
N ALA A 101 12.62 4.95 -11.63
CA ALA A 101 12.71 6.32 -12.12
C ALA A 101 11.41 6.81 -12.79
N PHE A 102 10.63 5.89 -13.37
CA PHE A 102 9.35 6.23 -14.02
C PHE A 102 8.40 6.96 -13.08
N ALA A 103 8.29 6.53 -11.82
CA ALA A 103 7.42 7.19 -10.84
C ALA A 103 7.85 8.65 -10.56
N GLN A 104 9.14 8.94 -10.60
CA GLN A 104 9.65 10.30 -10.45
C GLN A 104 9.46 11.15 -11.72
N ARG A 105 9.58 10.54 -12.91
CA ARG A 105 9.30 11.24 -14.19
C ARG A 105 7.84 11.70 -14.25
N VAL A 106 6.90 10.86 -13.82
CA VAL A 106 5.46 11.20 -13.80
C VAL A 106 5.17 12.43 -12.95
N VAL A 107 5.92 12.65 -11.88
CA VAL A 107 5.77 13.83 -11.01
C VAL A 107 6.71 14.98 -11.39
N MET A 108 7.41 14.86 -12.51
CA MET A 108 8.34 15.86 -13.05
C MET A 108 9.53 16.18 -12.12
N THR A 109 10.03 15.18 -11.40
CA THR A 109 11.23 15.32 -10.56
C THR A 109 12.46 15.66 -11.44
N PRO A 110 13.29 16.63 -11.06
CA PRO A 110 14.51 16.97 -11.79
C PRO A 110 15.46 15.78 -11.93
N MET A 111 16.12 15.65 -13.08
CA MET A 111 17.05 14.55 -13.38
C MET A 111 18.14 14.39 -12.30
N ARG A 112 18.65 15.51 -11.78
CA ARG A 112 19.68 15.50 -10.71
C ARG A 112 19.20 14.77 -9.46
N GLU A 113 17.95 14.99 -9.05
CA GLU A 113 17.34 14.33 -7.89
C GLU A 113 17.08 12.85 -8.17
N MET A 114 16.59 12.50 -9.37
CA MET A 114 16.37 11.11 -9.78
C MET A 114 17.68 10.30 -9.72
N ARG A 115 18.80 10.86 -10.23
CA ARG A 115 20.12 10.20 -10.21
C ARG A 115 20.62 9.91 -8.79
N LYS A 116 20.19 10.67 -7.80
CA LYS A 116 20.50 10.45 -6.39
C LYS A 116 19.52 9.48 -5.76
N ARG A 117 18.21 9.74 -5.90
CA ARG A 117 17.18 9.06 -5.15
C ARG A 117 16.93 7.61 -5.61
N VAL A 118 16.99 7.34 -6.92
CA VAL A 118 16.74 5.98 -7.42
C VAL A 118 17.77 4.97 -6.89
N PRO A 119 19.10 5.23 -6.95
CA PRO A 119 20.08 4.32 -6.33
C PRO A 119 19.90 4.16 -4.81
N GLU A 120 19.55 5.22 -4.07
CA GLU A 120 19.29 5.14 -2.63
C GLU A 120 18.16 4.13 -2.34
N VAL A 121 17.06 4.22 -3.08
CA VAL A 121 15.91 3.33 -2.88
C VAL A 121 16.23 1.91 -3.35
N LEU A 122 16.98 1.74 -4.42
CA LEU A 122 17.45 0.42 -4.88
C LEU A 122 18.38 -0.22 -3.85
N GLY A 123 19.20 0.57 -3.16
CA GLY A 123 20.00 0.11 -2.01
C GLY A 123 19.13 -0.37 -0.86
N LEU A 124 18.08 0.40 -0.52
CA LEU A 124 17.15 0.03 0.57
C LEU A 124 16.49 -1.33 0.34
N VAL A 125 16.10 -1.63 -0.92
CA VAL A 125 15.45 -2.91 -1.28
C VAL A 125 16.44 -4.00 -1.69
N GLY A 126 17.77 -3.78 -1.58
CA GLY A 126 18.80 -4.77 -1.88
C GLY A 126 18.99 -5.10 -3.36
N LEU A 127 18.70 -4.15 -4.27
CA LEU A 127 18.77 -4.34 -5.72
C LEU A 127 19.84 -3.48 -6.43
N SER A 128 20.80 -2.91 -5.69
CA SER A 128 21.84 -2.08 -6.26
C SER A 128 22.64 -2.77 -7.39
N ALA A 129 22.97 -4.05 -7.23
CA ALA A 129 23.72 -4.82 -8.24
C ALA A 129 22.89 -5.16 -9.50
N LYS A 130 21.55 -5.09 -9.41
CA LYS A 130 20.63 -5.48 -10.49
C LYS A 130 19.96 -4.31 -11.19
N TYR A 131 20.45 -3.08 -11.03
CA TYR A 131 19.80 -1.87 -11.55
C TYR A 131 19.62 -1.84 -13.09
N LYS A 132 20.45 -2.59 -13.83
CA LYS A 132 20.34 -2.74 -15.30
C LYS A 132 19.51 -3.95 -15.73
N ALA A 133 19.17 -4.86 -14.83
CA ALA A 133 18.40 -6.06 -15.17
C ALA A 133 16.97 -5.69 -15.61
N TYR A 134 16.40 -6.50 -16.48
CA TYR A 134 15.02 -6.39 -16.92
C TYR A 134 14.12 -7.30 -16.06
N PRO A 135 12.81 -7.02 -15.93
CA PRO A 135 11.90 -7.83 -15.13
C PRO A 135 11.97 -9.34 -15.40
N ARG A 136 12.13 -9.76 -16.65
CA ARG A 136 12.27 -11.18 -17.06
C ARG A 136 13.52 -11.88 -16.49
N GLN A 137 14.49 -11.12 -16.02
CA GLN A 137 15.76 -11.62 -15.46
C GLN A 137 15.73 -11.68 -13.92
N LEU A 138 14.60 -11.33 -13.31
CA LEU A 138 14.41 -11.23 -11.87
C LEU A 138 13.51 -12.34 -11.36
N SER A 139 13.80 -12.85 -10.15
CA SER A 139 12.87 -13.71 -9.41
C SER A 139 11.60 -12.92 -9.02
N GLY A 140 10.53 -13.61 -8.63
CA GLY A 140 9.29 -12.98 -8.16
C GLY A 140 9.52 -12.03 -6.98
N GLY A 141 10.32 -12.45 -6.00
CA GLY A 141 10.69 -11.61 -4.85
C GLY A 141 11.50 -10.39 -5.25
N GLU A 142 12.39 -10.49 -6.26
CA GLU A 142 13.12 -9.34 -6.78
C GLU A 142 12.21 -8.37 -7.54
N GLN A 143 11.27 -8.89 -8.33
CA GLN A 143 10.28 -8.07 -9.02
C GLN A 143 9.41 -7.30 -8.02
N GLN A 144 9.01 -7.93 -6.93
CA GLN A 144 8.27 -7.26 -5.85
C GLN A 144 9.10 -6.17 -5.18
N ARG A 145 10.38 -6.43 -4.91
CA ARG A 145 11.28 -5.39 -4.38
C ARG A 145 11.43 -4.20 -5.34
N VAL A 146 11.42 -4.42 -6.66
CA VAL A 146 11.38 -3.32 -7.64
C VAL A 146 10.05 -2.55 -7.54
N ALA A 147 8.91 -3.24 -7.40
CA ALA A 147 7.61 -2.59 -7.23
C ALA A 147 7.55 -1.75 -5.93
N ILE A 148 8.10 -2.28 -4.83
CA ILE A 148 8.23 -1.54 -3.57
C ILE A 148 9.14 -0.32 -3.74
N ALA A 149 10.31 -0.47 -4.38
CA ALA A 149 11.22 0.65 -4.66
C ALA A 149 10.53 1.75 -5.47
N ARG A 150 9.78 1.37 -6.51
CA ARG A 150 8.98 2.31 -7.31
C ARG A 150 7.92 3.04 -6.49
N ALA A 151 7.26 2.34 -5.56
CA ALA A 151 6.28 2.94 -4.66
C ALA A 151 6.92 3.94 -3.68
N LEU A 152 8.16 3.70 -3.23
CA LEU A 152 8.87 4.50 -2.22
C LEU A 152 9.64 5.69 -2.77
N VAL A 153 9.98 5.70 -4.05
CA VAL A 153 10.93 6.67 -4.61
C VAL A 153 10.48 8.13 -4.44
N ASN A 154 9.17 8.37 -4.40
CA ASN A 154 8.55 9.69 -4.18
C ASN A 154 8.29 9.99 -2.69
N ARG A 155 8.84 9.22 -1.75
CA ARG A 155 8.66 9.40 -0.30
C ARG A 155 7.20 9.51 0.12
N PRO A 156 6.37 8.48 -0.15
CA PRO A 156 4.96 8.52 0.22
C PRO A 156 4.79 8.57 1.73
N GLN A 157 3.72 9.20 2.18
CA GLN A 157 3.31 9.18 3.59
C GLN A 157 2.65 7.85 3.97
N ILE A 158 1.99 7.22 2.99
CA ILE A 158 1.22 5.99 3.16
C ILE A 158 1.64 4.99 2.08
N LEU A 159 1.94 3.77 2.47
CA LEU A 159 2.18 2.63 1.58
C LEU A 159 1.00 1.68 1.67
N LEU A 160 0.29 1.50 0.57
CA LEU A 160 -0.78 0.51 0.42
C LEU A 160 -0.22 -0.71 -0.30
N ALA A 161 -0.30 -1.89 0.29
CA ALA A 161 0.17 -3.13 -0.29
C ALA A 161 -0.99 -4.12 -0.41
N ASP A 162 -1.37 -4.48 -1.63
CA ASP A 162 -2.44 -5.42 -1.93
C ASP A 162 -1.83 -6.79 -2.24
N GLU A 163 -1.97 -7.74 -1.30
CA GLU A 163 -1.43 -9.10 -1.35
C GLU A 163 0.07 -9.13 -1.77
N PRO A 164 0.95 -8.39 -1.06
CA PRO A 164 2.33 -8.18 -1.52
C PRO A 164 3.18 -9.46 -1.56
N THR A 165 2.71 -10.55 -0.99
CA THR A 165 3.40 -11.84 -0.88
C THR A 165 2.65 -13.01 -1.54
N GLY A 166 1.54 -12.73 -2.23
CA GLY A 166 0.57 -13.74 -2.66
C GLY A 166 1.08 -14.78 -3.69
N ASN A 167 2.23 -14.57 -4.32
CA ASN A 167 2.80 -15.47 -5.33
C ASN A 167 4.25 -15.87 -4.99
N MET A 168 4.58 -15.96 -3.69
CA MET A 168 5.93 -16.21 -3.22
C MET A 168 5.99 -17.44 -2.31
N ASP A 169 7.17 -18.07 -2.27
CA ASP A 169 7.49 -19.03 -1.23
C ASP A 169 7.58 -18.34 0.14
N PRO A 170 7.46 -19.09 1.25
CA PRO A 170 7.42 -18.53 2.59
C PRO A 170 8.63 -17.68 2.96
N GLU A 171 9.84 -18.05 2.51
CA GLU A 171 11.07 -17.34 2.81
C GLU A 171 11.11 -15.96 2.13
N ASN A 172 10.82 -15.91 0.82
CA ASN A 172 10.74 -14.65 0.09
C ASN A 172 9.58 -13.79 0.59
N ALA A 173 8.43 -14.38 0.93
CA ALA A 173 7.32 -13.67 1.53
C ALA A 173 7.73 -12.98 2.83
N TRP A 174 8.46 -13.68 3.70
CA TRP A 174 8.95 -13.12 4.95
C TRP A 174 9.90 -11.94 4.72
N HIS A 175 10.88 -12.06 3.81
CA HIS A 175 11.79 -10.96 3.47
C HIS A 175 11.04 -9.71 2.95
N ILE A 176 9.95 -9.87 2.21
CA ILE A 176 9.11 -8.74 1.79
C ILE A 176 8.45 -8.08 3.02
N MET A 177 7.96 -8.87 3.95
CA MET A 177 7.31 -8.32 5.16
C MET A 177 8.29 -7.60 6.07
N GLU A 178 9.51 -8.13 6.27
CA GLU A 178 10.59 -7.43 6.98
C GLU A 178 10.95 -6.10 6.32
N LEU A 179 11.00 -6.07 4.98
CA LEU A 179 11.22 -4.83 4.24
C LEU A 179 10.09 -3.82 4.48
N LEU A 180 8.81 -4.24 4.46
CA LEU A 180 7.68 -3.38 4.76
C LEU A 180 7.71 -2.87 6.21
N GLN A 181 8.14 -3.71 7.16
CA GLN A 181 8.32 -3.29 8.55
C GLN A 181 9.42 -2.22 8.66
N LYS A 182 10.56 -2.43 8.03
CA LYS A 182 11.65 -1.44 7.99
C LYS A 182 11.21 -0.11 7.40
N ILE A 183 10.38 -0.13 6.36
CA ILE A 183 9.80 1.07 5.77
C ILE A 183 8.87 1.79 6.77
N ASN A 184 8.10 1.03 7.54
CA ASN A 184 7.25 1.58 8.58
C ASN A 184 8.06 2.24 9.71
N GLU A 185 9.13 1.59 10.16
CA GLU A 185 10.07 2.12 11.18
C GLU A 185 10.73 3.44 10.73
N MET A 186 10.82 3.68 9.42
CA MET A 186 11.26 4.96 8.85
C MET A 186 10.16 6.05 8.85
N GLY A 187 8.98 5.77 9.43
CA GLY A 187 7.87 6.72 9.62
C GLY A 187 6.77 6.65 8.56
N THR A 188 6.83 5.74 7.58
CA THR A 188 5.75 5.56 6.60
C THR A 188 4.61 4.75 7.21
N THR A 189 3.38 5.22 7.10
CA THR A 189 2.18 4.42 7.44
C THR A 189 2.05 3.27 6.44
N VAL A 190 1.94 2.03 6.92
CA VAL A 190 1.87 0.86 6.05
C VAL A 190 0.54 0.14 6.26
N VAL A 191 -0.22 -0.04 5.18
CA VAL A 191 -1.48 -0.78 5.18
C VAL A 191 -1.35 -1.96 4.23
N VAL A 192 -1.42 -3.17 4.77
CA VAL A 192 -1.26 -4.41 4.03
C VAL A 192 -2.58 -5.17 3.99
N VAL A 193 -3.10 -5.41 2.80
CA VAL A 193 -4.17 -6.38 2.58
C VAL A 193 -3.53 -7.74 2.37
N THR A 194 -3.93 -8.74 3.15
CA THR A 194 -3.46 -10.12 2.98
C THR A 194 -4.49 -11.13 3.49
N HIS A 195 -4.38 -12.36 3.01
CA HIS A 195 -5.11 -13.53 3.50
C HIS A 195 -4.20 -14.51 4.26
N SER A 196 -2.89 -14.25 4.34
CA SER A 196 -1.92 -15.10 5.04
C SER A 196 -2.00 -14.90 6.56
N GLN A 197 -2.68 -15.83 7.25
CA GLN A 197 -2.78 -15.80 8.71
C GLN A 197 -1.41 -15.96 9.37
N GLU A 198 -0.55 -16.82 8.83
CA GLU A 198 0.80 -17.06 9.35
C GLU A 198 1.63 -15.76 9.43
N ILE A 199 1.62 -14.96 8.36
CA ILE A 199 2.32 -13.65 8.33
C ILE A 199 1.74 -12.71 9.38
N VAL A 200 0.41 -12.61 9.44
CA VAL A 200 -0.29 -11.73 10.38
C VAL A 200 0.02 -12.09 11.83
N GLU A 201 -0.02 -13.38 12.15
CA GLU A 201 0.30 -13.89 13.49
C GLU A 201 1.76 -13.65 13.87
N LYS A 202 2.69 -13.89 12.95
CA LYS A 202 4.12 -13.75 13.19
C LYS A 202 4.56 -12.29 13.36
N MET A 203 3.93 -11.36 12.64
CA MET A 203 4.30 -9.94 12.69
C MET A 203 3.72 -9.17 13.89
N GLN A 204 2.71 -9.69 14.58
CA GLN A 204 2.12 -9.08 15.79
C GLN A 204 1.75 -7.58 15.62
N LYS A 205 1.25 -7.19 14.46
CA LYS A 205 0.78 -5.83 14.19
C LYS A 205 -0.74 -5.75 14.34
N ARG A 206 -1.30 -4.54 14.34
CA ARG A 206 -2.74 -4.30 14.36
C ARG A 206 -3.43 -4.98 13.18
N VAL A 207 -4.55 -5.64 13.45
CA VAL A 207 -5.33 -6.41 12.47
C VAL A 207 -6.75 -5.92 12.43
N ILE A 208 -7.18 -5.49 11.27
CA ILE A 208 -8.57 -5.12 10.97
C ILE A 208 -9.18 -6.21 10.13
N THR A 209 -10.24 -6.85 10.64
CA THR A 209 -10.95 -7.90 9.92
C THR A 209 -12.19 -7.34 9.24
N MET A 210 -12.28 -7.52 7.93
CA MET A 210 -13.43 -7.14 7.12
C MET A 210 -14.24 -8.35 6.68
N LYS A 211 -15.56 -8.26 6.77
CA LYS A 211 -16.50 -9.29 6.28
C LYS A 211 -17.73 -8.63 5.67
N ARG A 212 -18.03 -8.94 4.39
CA ARG A 212 -19.20 -8.40 3.68
C ARG A 212 -19.33 -6.87 3.75
N GLY A 213 -18.21 -6.18 3.62
CA GLY A 213 -18.19 -4.70 3.59
C GLY A 213 -18.24 -4.01 4.95
N VAL A 214 -18.26 -4.74 6.06
CA VAL A 214 -18.19 -4.19 7.42
C VAL A 214 -16.89 -4.58 8.12
N MET A 215 -16.43 -3.76 9.05
CA MET A 215 -15.35 -4.11 9.98
C MET A 215 -15.97 -4.95 11.13
N VAL A 216 -15.47 -6.16 11.32
CA VAL A 216 -15.97 -7.09 12.35
C VAL A 216 -15.07 -7.19 13.56
N SER A 217 -13.77 -6.91 13.41
CA SER A 217 -12.82 -6.74 14.52
C SER A 217 -11.72 -5.75 14.19
N ASP A 218 -11.12 -5.19 15.22
CA ASP A 218 -9.97 -4.29 15.20
C ASP A 218 -9.10 -4.61 16.42
N GLU A 219 -8.06 -5.40 16.20
CA GLU A 219 -7.21 -5.95 17.23
C GLU A 219 -5.83 -5.30 17.17
N LYS A 220 -5.44 -4.61 18.23
CA LYS A 220 -4.05 -4.18 18.43
C LYS A 220 -3.27 -5.37 19.02
N ARG A 221 -2.36 -5.95 18.23
CA ARG A 221 -1.43 -6.98 18.68
C ARG A 221 -0.09 -6.32 18.96
N GLY A 222 0.64 -6.79 19.97
CA GLY A 222 2.01 -6.33 20.26
C GLY A 222 2.15 -5.17 21.27
N GLU A 223 1.08 -4.71 21.90
CA GLU A 223 1.20 -3.98 23.15
C GLU A 223 1.26 -5.02 24.29
N HIS A 224 2.48 -5.46 24.66
CA HIS A 224 2.68 -6.06 25.97
C HIS A 224 2.40 -4.95 27.00
N HIS A 225 1.29 -5.05 27.72
CA HIS A 225 1.17 -4.38 29.00
C HIS A 225 2.21 -5.05 29.90
N GLU A 226 3.34 -4.36 30.14
CA GLU A 226 4.14 -4.61 31.34
C GLU A 226 3.28 -4.12 32.51
N ASP A 227 2.66 -5.07 33.23
CA ASP A 227 2.10 -4.85 34.55
C ASP A 227 3.23 -4.80 35.59
#